data_a11b01192a1aac96048d5d2947489f1d
#
_entry.id   a11b01192a1aac96048d5d2947489f1d
#
_cell.length_a   1.000
_cell.length_b   1.000
_cell.length_c   1.000
_cell.angle_alpha   90.00
_cell.angle_beta   90.00
_cell.angle_gamma   90.00
#
_symmetry.space_group_name_H-M   'P 1'
#
loop_
_entity.id
_entity.type
_entity.pdbx_description
1 polymer ?
#
loop_
_entity_poly.entity_id
_entity_poly.type
_entity_poly.pdbx_seq_one_letter_code
_entity_poly.pdbx_strand_id
1 'polypeptide(L)'
;MVDNTPEVKIDNSVYDHFVGIKLYSSPRAYYFGTKEMPLNIGDKVVVETIKGLELGEVVIEQEPMKKYRSELGLKPVLRVATDVDKKLFETNLKDSKFALEICRAEVERLKLDMALISCEYTLDKSKVLFLYLADERVDFRELLKVLASKLHTRIELRQVGSRDKAKMVGGIGLCGLPLCCSTFLNEFDGISITRAKNQMLAINIPKLSGHCGKLICCLKYEDDIYLEERKKYPPLGSKVFIDKTEYTITNINIISKVIKVENAEDVKFLAKEDFEKQARFPKYKDNKNNNNNGKKEVVSK
;
A
#
# COMPACT_ATOMS: atom_id res chain seq x y z
N MET A 1 14.83 -5.43 -4.53
CA MET A 1 15.22 -5.07 -5.90
C MET A 1 14.12 -4.18 -6.40
N VAL A 2 14.40 -2.90 -6.60
CA VAL A 2 13.46 -1.92 -7.16
C VAL A 2 13.35 -2.27 -8.63
N ASP A 3 12.14 -2.61 -9.07
CA ASP A 3 11.84 -2.83 -10.49
C ASP A 3 12.03 -1.48 -11.22
N ASN A 4 13.18 -1.32 -11.84
CA ASN A 4 13.48 -0.23 -12.75
C ASN A 4 12.85 -0.55 -14.14
N THR A 5 11.54 -0.72 -14.17
CA THR A 5 10.81 -0.58 -15.43
C THR A 5 10.75 0.91 -15.74
N PRO A 6 11.24 1.37 -16.91
CA PRO A 6 11.14 2.78 -17.27
C PRO A 6 9.66 3.16 -17.26
N GLU A 7 9.30 4.14 -16.45
CA GLU A 7 7.99 4.81 -16.52
C GLU A 7 7.89 5.41 -17.93
N VAL A 8 7.22 4.69 -18.79
CA VAL A 8 6.79 5.24 -20.08
C VAL A 8 5.80 6.34 -19.70
N LYS A 9 6.20 7.59 -19.82
CA LYS A 9 5.29 8.73 -19.70
C LYS A 9 4.23 8.54 -20.77
N ILE A 10 3.09 7.97 -20.37
CA ILE A 10 1.95 7.80 -21.26
C ILE A 10 1.38 9.20 -21.46
N ASP A 11 1.38 9.64 -22.70
CA ASP A 11 0.82 10.93 -23.09
C ASP A 11 -0.71 10.87 -23.02
N ASN A 12 -1.27 11.45 -21.97
CA ASN A 12 -2.71 11.52 -21.77
C ASN A 12 -3.40 12.50 -22.74
N SER A 13 -2.64 13.29 -23.51
CA SER A 13 -3.18 14.23 -24.51
C SER A 13 -3.92 13.56 -25.67
N VAL A 14 -3.76 12.24 -25.79
CA VAL A 14 -4.43 11.41 -26.80
C VAL A 14 -5.93 11.24 -26.50
N TYR A 15 -6.39 11.52 -25.26
CA TYR A 15 -7.77 11.32 -24.83
C TYR A 15 -8.49 12.66 -24.63
N ASP A 16 -9.77 12.70 -25.00
CA ASP A 16 -10.62 13.87 -24.82
C ASP A 16 -11.30 13.89 -23.45
N HIS A 17 -11.61 12.68 -22.96
CA HIS A 17 -12.31 12.47 -21.70
C HIS A 17 -11.67 11.34 -20.91
N PHE A 18 -11.98 11.28 -19.62
CA PHE A 18 -11.70 10.14 -18.76
C PHE A 18 -12.97 9.67 -18.06
N VAL A 19 -13.00 8.39 -17.70
CA VAL A 19 -14.16 7.73 -17.11
C VAL A 19 -13.72 6.77 -16.02
N GLY A 20 -14.48 6.64 -14.93
CA GLY A 20 -14.21 5.69 -13.87
C GLY A 20 -14.86 4.34 -14.13
N ILE A 21 -14.07 3.30 -14.27
CA ILE A 21 -14.52 1.95 -14.59
C ILE A 21 -14.14 1.00 -13.46
N LYS A 22 -15.12 0.21 -13.01
CA LYS A 22 -14.93 -0.88 -12.08
C LYS A 22 -14.70 -2.16 -12.87
N LEU A 23 -13.52 -2.75 -12.72
CA LEU A 23 -13.19 -4.05 -13.30
C LEU A 23 -13.78 -5.16 -12.43
N TYR A 24 -14.22 -6.26 -13.06
CA TYR A 24 -14.70 -7.43 -12.30
C TYR A 24 -13.57 -8.09 -11.49
N SER A 25 -12.33 -7.93 -11.92
CA SER A 25 -11.13 -8.43 -11.25
C SER A 25 -10.71 -7.57 -10.04
N SER A 26 -11.37 -6.42 -9.79
CA SER A 26 -11.00 -5.50 -8.72
C SER A 26 -12.23 -4.87 -8.04
N PRO A 27 -12.23 -4.72 -6.71
CA PRO A 27 -13.31 -4.06 -5.99
C PRO A 27 -13.39 -2.54 -6.23
N ARG A 28 -12.40 -1.95 -6.94
CA ARG A 28 -12.24 -0.51 -7.12
C ARG A 28 -12.48 -0.08 -8.54
N ALA A 29 -12.84 1.19 -8.67
CA ALA A 29 -12.86 1.89 -9.95
C ALA A 29 -11.44 2.43 -10.27
N TYR A 30 -11.10 2.37 -11.54
CA TYR A 30 -9.89 2.95 -12.12
C TYR A 30 -10.27 3.91 -13.22
N TYR A 31 -9.47 4.93 -13.43
CA TYR A 31 -9.68 5.86 -14.53
C TYR A 31 -9.08 5.35 -15.83
N PHE A 32 -9.87 5.49 -16.90
CA PHE A 32 -9.49 5.13 -18.27
C PHE A 32 -9.75 6.30 -19.19
N GLY A 33 -8.95 6.42 -20.24
CA GLY A 33 -9.13 7.45 -21.26
C GLY A 33 -10.11 7.02 -22.36
N THR A 34 -10.90 7.97 -22.85
CA THR A 34 -11.83 7.78 -23.97
C THR A 34 -11.64 8.84 -25.03
N LYS A 35 -11.93 8.47 -26.30
CA LYS A 35 -12.04 9.38 -27.43
C LYS A 35 -13.49 9.32 -27.93
N GLU A 36 -14.09 10.45 -28.21
CA GLU A 36 -15.40 10.62 -28.91
C GLU A 36 -16.47 9.54 -28.63
N MET A 37 -16.36 8.81 -27.53
CA MET A 37 -17.26 7.72 -27.15
C MET A 37 -18.10 8.19 -25.96
N PRO A 38 -19.37 8.50 -26.12
CA PRO A 38 -20.25 8.81 -25.00
C PRO A 38 -20.51 7.56 -24.18
N LEU A 39 -20.23 7.62 -22.88
CA LEU A 39 -20.41 6.52 -21.93
C LEU A 39 -21.29 6.99 -20.77
N ASN A 40 -22.25 6.17 -20.38
CA ASN A 40 -23.13 6.40 -19.25
C ASN A 40 -22.77 5.45 -18.08
N ILE A 41 -23.14 5.85 -16.87
CA ILE A 41 -23.03 4.98 -15.70
C ILE A 41 -23.85 3.70 -15.93
N GLY A 42 -23.26 2.55 -15.67
CA GLY A 42 -23.84 1.24 -15.89
C GLY A 42 -23.47 0.59 -17.24
N ASP A 43 -22.87 1.34 -18.16
CA ASP A 43 -22.40 0.78 -19.42
C ASP A 43 -21.28 -0.24 -19.18
N LYS A 44 -21.38 -1.37 -19.85
CA LYS A 44 -20.32 -2.38 -19.86
C LYS A 44 -19.35 -2.09 -20.99
N VAL A 45 -18.07 -2.06 -20.70
CA VAL A 45 -17.02 -1.68 -21.63
C VAL A 45 -15.88 -2.69 -21.64
N VAL A 46 -15.21 -2.80 -22.78
CA VAL A 46 -13.97 -3.54 -22.91
C VAL A 46 -12.81 -2.57 -22.81
N VAL A 47 -11.89 -2.84 -21.90
CA VAL A 47 -10.72 -2.03 -21.62
C VAL A 47 -9.44 -2.82 -21.78
N GLU A 48 -8.36 -2.13 -22.10
CA GLU A 48 -7.03 -2.70 -22.06
C GLU A 48 -6.38 -2.45 -20.70
N THR A 49 -5.86 -3.52 -20.09
CA THR A 49 -5.14 -3.45 -18.81
C THR A 49 -3.75 -4.06 -18.95
N ILE A 50 -2.97 -4.04 -17.86
CA ILE A 50 -1.66 -4.74 -17.82
C ILE A 50 -1.84 -6.25 -17.98
N LYS A 51 -3.00 -6.78 -17.59
CA LYS A 51 -3.33 -8.22 -17.71
C LYS A 51 -3.75 -8.60 -19.14
N GLY A 52 -4.25 -7.68 -19.92
CA GLY A 52 -4.83 -7.85 -21.24
C GLY A 52 -6.22 -7.21 -21.35
N LEU A 53 -7.09 -7.78 -22.20
CA LEU A 53 -8.46 -7.31 -22.36
C LEU A 53 -9.33 -7.76 -21.19
N GLU A 54 -9.99 -6.79 -20.55
CA GLU A 54 -10.90 -7.02 -19.43
C GLU A 54 -12.26 -6.37 -19.67
N LEU A 55 -13.29 -6.96 -19.09
CA LEU A 55 -14.62 -6.35 -19.03
C LEU A 55 -14.73 -5.49 -17.77
N GLY A 56 -15.28 -4.31 -17.90
CA GLY A 56 -15.57 -3.41 -16.78
C GLY A 56 -16.94 -2.76 -16.91
N GLU A 57 -17.35 -2.10 -15.86
CA GLU A 57 -18.60 -1.34 -15.77
C GLU A 57 -18.29 0.11 -15.40
N VAL A 58 -18.89 1.04 -16.10
CA VAL A 58 -18.77 2.47 -15.83
C VAL A 58 -19.50 2.79 -14.52
N VAL A 59 -18.77 3.33 -13.55
CA VAL A 59 -19.30 3.67 -12.21
C VAL A 59 -19.11 5.13 -11.85
N ILE A 60 -18.26 5.86 -12.58
CA ILE A 60 -18.05 7.31 -12.43
C ILE A 60 -18.28 7.94 -13.80
N GLU A 61 -19.03 9.04 -13.84
CA GLU A 61 -19.35 9.76 -15.07
C GLU A 61 -18.10 10.14 -15.87
N GLN A 62 -18.30 10.22 -17.17
CA GLN A 62 -17.28 10.69 -18.09
C GLN A 62 -17.06 12.20 -17.91
N GLU A 63 -15.81 12.59 -17.72
CA GLU A 63 -15.41 13.99 -17.56
C GLU A 63 -14.32 14.39 -18.56
N PRO A 64 -14.28 15.69 -18.95
CA PRO A 64 -13.24 16.21 -19.83
C PRO A 64 -11.84 16.06 -19.22
N MET A 65 -10.83 15.75 -20.04
CA MET A 65 -9.43 15.61 -19.59
C MET A 65 -8.90 16.83 -18.84
N LYS A 66 -9.43 18.03 -19.07
CA LYS A 66 -9.06 19.25 -18.33
C LYS A 66 -9.26 19.14 -16.82
N LYS A 67 -10.15 18.25 -16.36
CA LYS A 67 -10.41 18.00 -14.94
C LYS A 67 -9.54 16.88 -14.34
N TYR A 68 -8.80 16.14 -15.16
CA TYR A 68 -7.94 15.07 -14.70
C TYR A 68 -6.72 15.65 -13.98
N ARG A 69 -6.56 15.35 -12.69
CA ARG A 69 -5.52 15.93 -11.84
C ARG A 69 -4.39 14.95 -11.49
N SER A 70 -4.52 13.70 -11.89
CA SER A 70 -3.49 12.68 -11.61
C SER A 70 -2.41 12.70 -12.69
N GLU A 71 -1.17 12.48 -12.28
CA GLU A 71 -0.02 12.30 -13.20
C GLU A 71 0.06 10.89 -13.79
N LEU A 72 -0.82 9.99 -13.36
CA LEU A 72 -0.85 8.62 -13.84
C LEU A 72 -1.32 8.56 -15.30
N GLY A 73 -0.61 7.77 -16.09
CA GLY A 73 -1.02 7.48 -17.46
C GLY A 73 -2.32 6.68 -17.53
N LEU A 74 -3.26 7.13 -18.35
CA LEU A 74 -4.52 6.43 -18.60
C LEU A 74 -4.35 5.35 -19.65
N LYS A 75 -5.04 4.22 -19.49
CA LYS A 75 -5.22 3.22 -20.53
C LYS A 75 -6.55 3.41 -21.25
N PRO A 76 -6.68 2.94 -22.51
CA PRO A 76 -7.85 3.21 -23.31
C PRO A 76 -9.06 2.37 -22.91
N VAL A 77 -10.24 2.96 -23.02
CA VAL A 77 -11.48 2.24 -23.27
C VAL A 77 -11.51 1.90 -24.76
N LEU A 78 -11.56 0.64 -25.09
CA LEU A 78 -11.52 0.21 -26.50
C LEU A 78 -12.88 0.33 -27.18
N ARG A 79 -13.94 -0.12 -26.49
CA ARG A 79 -15.31 -0.10 -27.01
C ARG A 79 -16.34 -0.44 -25.95
N VAL A 80 -17.60 -0.16 -26.22
CA VAL A 80 -18.73 -0.69 -25.46
C VAL A 80 -18.79 -2.21 -25.64
N ALA A 81 -19.11 -2.93 -24.59
CA ALA A 81 -19.20 -4.39 -24.62
C ALA A 81 -20.47 -4.86 -25.36
N THR A 82 -20.29 -5.79 -26.27
CA THR A 82 -21.37 -6.47 -26.94
C THR A 82 -21.98 -7.61 -26.11
N ASP A 83 -23.13 -8.15 -26.47
CA ASP A 83 -23.70 -9.32 -25.79
C ASP A 83 -22.82 -10.57 -25.94
N VAL A 84 -22.02 -10.64 -27.01
CA VAL A 84 -21.04 -11.70 -27.19
C VAL A 84 -19.94 -11.60 -26.12
N ASP A 85 -19.44 -10.38 -25.84
CA ASP A 85 -18.43 -10.17 -24.81
C ASP A 85 -18.94 -10.57 -23.42
N LYS A 86 -20.20 -10.23 -23.13
CA LYS A 86 -20.83 -10.58 -21.83
C LYS A 86 -20.93 -12.11 -21.69
N LYS A 87 -21.38 -12.81 -22.71
CA LYS A 87 -21.48 -14.28 -22.72
C LYS A 87 -20.09 -14.94 -22.61
N LEU A 88 -19.11 -14.39 -23.33
CA LEU A 88 -17.73 -14.87 -23.25
C LEU A 88 -17.15 -14.69 -21.84
N PHE A 89 -17.41 -13.55 -21.23
CA PHE A 89 -17.00 -13.30 -19.85
C PHE A 89 -17.61 -14.28 -18.85
N GLU A 90 -18.92 -14.58 -18.97
CA GLU A 90 -19.59 -15.57 -18.13
C GLU A 90 -19.02 -16.99 -18.32
N THR A 91 -18.67 -17.34 -19.55
CA THR A 91 -18.01 -18.62 -19.85
C THR A 91 -16.62 -18.64 -19.23
N ASN A 92 -15.84 -17.57 -19.38
CA ASN A 92 -14.51 -17.43 -18.79
C ASN A 92 -14.52 -17.54 -17.27
N LEU A 93 -15.56 -17.04 -16.59
CA LEU A 93 -15.73 -17.20 -15.15
C LEU A 93 -15.90 -18.67 -14.72
N LYS A 94 -16.64 -19.46 -15.53
CA LYS A 94 -16.82 -20.91 -15.26
C LYS A 94 -15.50 -21.65 -15.50
N ASP A 95 -14.85 -21.35 -16.62
CA ASP A 95 -13.59 -21.97 -17.00
C ASP A 95 -12.46 -21.61 -16.03
N SER A 96 -12.48 -20.40 -15.47
CA SER A 96 -11.51 -19.98 -14.43
C SER A 96 -11.61 -20.85 -13.18
N LYS A 97 -12.83 -21.20 -12.76
CA LYS A 97 -13.03 -22.09 -11.59
C LYS A 97 -12.47 -23.48 -11.88
N PHE A 98 -12.78 -24.02 -13.05
CA PHE A 98 -12.28 -25.32 -13.47
C PHE A 98 -10.75 -25.33 -13.60
N ALA A 99 -10.17 -24.31 -14.23
CA ALA A 99 -8.72 -24.18 -14.35
C ALA A 99 -8.02 -24.06 -12.98
N LEU A 100 -8.66 -23.38 -12.01
CA LEU A 100 -8.15 -23.26 -10.66
C LEU A 100 -8.12 -24.62 -9.94
N GLU A 101 -9.14 -25.45 -10.11
CA GLU A 101 -9.18 -26.81 -9.54
C GLU A 101 -8.12 -27.72 -10.16
N ILE A 102 -7.95 -27.68 -11.48
CA ILE A 102 -6.87 -28.39 -12.15
C ILE A 102 -5.51 -27.97 -11.60
N CYS A 103 -5.28 -26.65 -11.48
CA CYS A 103 -4.02 -26.14 -10.99
C CYS A 103 -3.76 -26.57 -9.54
N ARG A 104 -4.78 -26.57 -8.67
CA ARG A 104 -4.67 -27.04 -7.28
C ARG A 104 -4.24 -28.50 -7.20
N ALA A 105 -4.90 -29.36 -7.98
CA ALA A 105 -4.55 -30.79 -8.02
C ALA A 105 -3.09 -31.02 -8.47
N GLU A 106 -2.62 -30.23 -9.45
CA GLU A 106 -1.24 -30.34 -9.92
C GLU A 106 -0.22 -29.77 -8.93
N VAL A 107 -0.55 -28.67 -8.24
CA VAL A 107 0.29 -28.12 -7.14
C VAL A 107 0.46 -29.15 -6.02
N GLU A 108 -0.62 -29.81 -5.61
CA GLU A 108 -0.59 -30.89 -4.61
C GLU A 108 0.22 -32.11 -5.11
N ARG A 109 -0.01 -32.54 -6.36
CA ARG A 109 0.72 -33.65 -6.97
C ARG A 109 2.24 -33.41 -7.03
N LEU A 110 2.62 -32.18 -7.37
CA LEU A 110 4.02 -31.75 -7.48
C LEU A 110 4.62 -31.32 -6.14
N LYS A 111 3.81 -31.30 -5.07
CA LYS A 111 4.19 -30.87 -3.72
C LYS A 111 4.86 -29.48 -3.70
N LEU A 112 4.32 -28.55 -4.46
CA LEU A 112 4.84 -27.19 -4.52
C LEU A 112 4.35 -26.40 -3.28
N ASP A 113 5.27 -25.69 -2.63
CA ASP A 113 4.94 -24.85 -1.48
C ASP A 113 4.40 -23.49 -1.95
N MET A 114 3.16 -23.53 -2.42
CA MET A 114 2.43 -22.36 -2.90
C MET A 114 0.92 -22.49 -2.66
N ALA A 115 0.27 -21.40 -2.30
CA ALA A 115 -1.17 -21.34 -2.11
C ALA A 115 -1.83 -20.55 -3.24
N LEU A 116 -2.65 -21.21 -4.06
CA LEU A 116 -3.41 -20.55 -5.13
C LEU A 116 -4.52 -19.70 -4.53
N ILE A 117 -4.67 -18.48 -5.03
CA ILE A 117 -5.66 -17.50 -4.59
C ILE A 117 -6.80 -17.40 -5.59
N SER A 118 -6.49 -17.09 -6.84
CA SER A 118 -7.47 -16.93 -7.91
C SER A 118 -6.91 -17.31 -9.26
N CYS A 119 -7.83 -17.50 -10.22
CA CYS A 119 -7.53 -17.72 -11.60
C CYS A 119 -8.45 -16.82 -12.44
N GLU A 120 -7.90 -16.16 -13.44
CA GLU A 120 -8.63 -15.24 -14.31
C GLU A 120 -8.19 -15.45 -15.77
N TYR A 121 -9.15 -15.58 -16.67
CA TYR A 121 -8.89 -15.51 -18.11
C TYR A 121 -9.02 -14.07 -18.61
N THR A 122 -8.17 -13.68 -19.56
CA THR A 122 -8.45 -12.49 -20.37
C THR A 122 -9.75 -12.66 -21.16
N LEU A 123 -10.41 -11.56 -21.51
CA LEU A 123 -11.71 -11.62 -22.20
C LEU A 123 -11.64 -12.44 -23.48
N ASP A 124 -10.56 -12.31 -24.24
CA ASP A 124 -10.29 -13.04 -25.48
C ASP A 124 -9.79 -14.49 -25.31
N LYS A 125 -9.68 -14.96 -24.07
CA LYS A 125 -9.08 -16.26 -23.70
C LYS A 125 -7.64 -16.50 -24.19
N SER A 126 -6.94 -15.47 -24.63
CA SER A 126 -5.55 -15.62 -25.08
C SER A 126 -4.59 -15.99 -23.96
N LYS A 127 -4.95 -15.64 -22.72
CA LYS A 127 -4.12 -15.84 -21.54
C LYS A 127 -4.94 -16.21 -20.31
N VAL A 128 -4.36 -17.03 -19.43
CA VAL A 128 -4.88 -17.34 -18.10
C VAL A 128 -3.85 -16.91 -17.06
N LEU A 129 -4.29 -16.14 -16.07
CA LEU A 129 -3.48 -15.63 -14.98
C LEU A 129 -3.85 -16.35 -13.69
N PHE A 130 -2.88 -17.02 -13.07
CA PHE A 130 -3.01 -17.59 -11.72
C PHE A 130 -2.31 -16.69 -10.71
N LEU A 131 -3.02 -16.28 -9.69
CA LEU A 131 -2.46 -15.55 -8.54
C LEU A 131 -2.16 -16.53 -7.42
N TYR A 132 -0.93 -16.50 -6.91
CA TYR A 132 -0.51 -17.37 -5.83
C TYR A 132 0.28 -16.63 -4.76
N LEU A 133 0.28 -17.20 -3.54
CA LEU A 133 1.12 -16.80 -2.42
C LEU A 133 2.17 -17.88 -2.21
N ALA A 134 3.41 -17.47 -2.01
CA ALA A 134 4.50 -18.32 -1.55
C ALA A 134 5.47 -17.49 -0.71
N ASP A 135 6.05 -18.08 0.32
CA ASP A 135 7.04 -17.41 1.17
C ASP A 135 8.41 -17.34 0.50
N GLU A 136 8.75 -18.42 -0.24
CA GLU A 136 9.99 -18.52 -1.00
C GLU A 136 9.76 -18.62 -2.50
N ARG A 137 10.84 -18.67 -3.26
CA ARG A 137 10.79 -18.82 -4.71
C ARG A 137 10.45 -20.27 -5.08
N VAL A 138 9.33 -20.46 -5.76
CA VAL A 138 8.85 -21.77 -6.23
C VAL A 138 9.35 -22.06 -7.65
N ASP A 139 9.79 -23.28 -7.91
CA ASP A 139 10.07 -23.74 -9.27
C ASP A 139 8.82 -24.38 -9.87
N PHE A 140 8.18 -23.64 -10.75
CA PHE A 140 6.93 -24.03 -11.40
C PHE A 140 7.09 -24.49 -12.86
N ARG A 141 8.31 -24.81 -13.32
CA ARG A 141 8.55 -25.19 -14.74
C ARG A 141 7.76 -26.42 -15.14
N GLU A 142 7.68 -27.43 -14.28
CA GLU A 142 6.90 -28.64 -14.53
C GLU A 142 5.40 -28.35 -14.49
N LEU A 143 4.94 -27.56 -13.53
CA LEU A 143 3.56 -27.12 -13.42
C LEU A 143 3.11 -26.41 -14.70
N LEU A 144 3.91 -25.49 -15.23
CA LEU A 144 3.60 -24.77 -16.47
C LEU A 144 3.44 -25.72 -17.66
N LYS A 145 4.30 -26.73 -17.82
CA LYS A 145 4.21 -27.72 -18.90
C LYS A 145 2.87 -28.48 -18.84
N VAL A 146 2.52 -28.96 -17.65
CA VAL A 146 1.29 -29.73 -17.44
C VAL A 146 0.06 -28.87 -17.67
N LEU A 147 0.04 -27.64 -17.11
CA LEU A 147 -1.08 -26.73 -17.31
C LEU A 147 -1.24 -26.31 -18.77
N ALA A 148 -0.13 -26.05 -19.49
CA ALA A 148 -0.18 -25.71 -20.91
C ALA A 148 -0.80 -26.82 -21.75
N SER A 149 -0.50 -28.10 -21.47
CA SER A 149 -1.07 -29.25 -22.15
C SER A 149 -2.54 -29.47 -21.84
N LYS A 150 -3.02 -29.05 -20.65
CA LYS A 150 -4.43 -29.23 -20.23
C LYS A 150 -5.33 -28.06 -20.62
N LEU A 151 -4.82 -26.84 -20.54
CA LEU A 151 -5.62 -25.63 -20.76
C LEU A 151 -5.49 -25.03 -22.15
N HIS A 152 -4.49 -25.43 -22.92
CA HIS A 152 -4.24 -24.99 -24.32
C HIS A 152 -4.23 -23.44 -24.47
N THR A 153 -3.77 -22.74 -23.42
CA THR A 153 -3.77 -21.27 -23.31
C THR A 153 -2.43 -20.81 -22.73
N ARG A 154 -2.01 -19.59 -23.05
CA ARG A 154 -0.81 -19.01 -22.44
C ARG A 154 -1.03 -18.82 -20.93
N ILE A 155 -0.15 -19.41 -20.12
CA ILE A 155 -0.24 -19.37 -18.66
C ILE A 155 0.69 -18.34 -18.11
N GLU A 156 0.19 -17.52 -17.20
CA GLU A 156 0.95 -16.58 -16.40
C GLU A 156 0.73 -16.88 -14.92
N LEU A 157 1.82 -17.13 -14.19
CA LEU A 157 1.81 -17.30 -12.73
C LEU A 157 2.36 -16.04 -12.10
N ARG A 158 1.56 -15.39 -11.23
CA ARG A 158 1.95 -14.16 -10.55
C ARG A 158 1.91 -14.35 -9.05
N GLN A 159 3.06 -14.17 -8.41
CA GLN A 159 3.15 -14.14 -6.97
C GLN A 159 2.57 -12.83 -6.45
N VAL A 160 1.75 -12.92 -5.41
CA VAL A 160 1.19 -11.76 -4.71
C VAL A 160 1.64 -11.75 -3.26
N GLY A 161 1.76 -10.57 -2.69
CA GLY A 161 2.11 -10.41 -1.29
C GLY A 161 0.95 -10.74 -0.36
N SER A 162 1.25 -11.06 0.89
CA SER A 162 0.22 -11.37 1.91
C SER A 162 -0.78 -10.22 2.12
N ARG A 163 -0.35 -8.95 1.97
CA ARG A 163 -1.26 -7.80 2.04
C ARG A 163 -2.15 -7.70 0.81
N ASP A 164 -1.64 -8.04 -0.37
CA ASP A 164 -2.45 -8.05 -1.60
C ASP A 164 -3.51 -9.16 -1.53
N LYS A 165 -3.17 -10.32 -0.98
CA LYS A 165 -4.15 -11.36 -0.65
C LYS A 165 -5.24 -10.82 0.28
N ALA A 166 -4.85 -10.17 1.38
CA ALA A 166 -5.81 -9.58 2.33
C ALA A 166 -6.67 -8.50 1.67
N LYS A 167 -6.10 -7.70 0.75
CA LYS A 167 -6.82 -6.69 -0.05
C LYS A 167 -7.87 -7.32 -0.96
N MET A 168 -7.57 -8.46 -1.58
CA MET A 168 -8.49 -9.17 -2.49
C MET A 168 -9.63 -9.87 -1.74
N VAL A 169 -9.31 -10.49 -0.62
CA VAL A 169 -10.29 -11.21 0.22
C VAL A 169 -11.18 -10.23 1.00
N GLY A 170 -10.63 -9.08 1.42
CA GLY A 170 -11.31 -8.12 2.28
C GLY A 170 -11.32 -8.58 3.74
N GLY A 171 -12.19 -7.97 4.54
CA GLY A 171 -12.39 -8.29 5.95
C GLY A 171 -12.49 -7.06 6.84
N ILE A 172 -12.54 -7.30 8.16
CA ILE A 172 -12.65 -6.27 9.19
C ILE A 172 -11.32 -6.17 9.94
N GLY A 173 -10.81 -4.94 10.11
CA GLY A 173 -9.60 -4.67 10.86
C GLY A 173 -9.78 -4.79 12.38
N LEU A 174 -8.69 -4.72 13.14
CA LEU A 174 -8.73 -4.68 14.62
C LEU A 174 -9.52 -3.48 15.16
N CYS A 175 -9.68 -2.43 14.37
CA CYS A 175 -10.48 -1.24 14.69
C CYS A 175 -11.97 -1.40 14.46
N GLY A 176 -12.46 -2.57 13.97
CA GLY A 176 -13.85 -2.81 13.63
C GLY A 176 -14.32 -2.25 12.28
N LEU A 177 -13.44 -1.58 11.53
CA LEU A 177 -13.74 -1.05 10.21
C LEU A 177 -13.25 -1.99 9.10
N PRO A 178 -13.78 -1.89 7.86
CA PRO A 178 -13.23 -2.61 6.71
C PRO A 178 -11.74 -2.33 6.53
N LEU A 179 -11.00 -3.32 6.03
CA LEU A 179 -9.56 -3.21 5.86
C LEU A 179 -9.18 -1.98 5.01
N CYS A 180 -8.26 -1.14 5.51
CA CYS A 180 -7.79 0.05 4.79
C CYS A 180 -7.25 -0.29 3.39
N CYS A 181 -6.56 -1.44 3.25
CA CYS A 181 -6.03 -1.90 1.96
C CYS A 181 -7.12 -2.29 0.96
N SER A 182 -8.30 -2.73 1.40
CA SER A 182 -9.42 -3.06 0.52
C SER A 182 -10.32 -1.87 0.21
N THR A 183 -10.18 -0.75 0.93
CA THR A 183 -11.01 0.44 0.77
C THR A 183 -10.25 1.59 0.10
N PHE A 184 -9.50 2.40 0.83
CA PHE A 184 -8.95 3.67 0.36
C PHE A 184 -7.41 3.70 0.21
N LEU A 185 -6.67 2.88 0.99
CA LEU A 185 -5.21 2.81 0.87
C LEU A 185 -4.81 1.88 -0.27
N ASN A 186 -4.27 2.46 -1.33
CA ASN A 186 -3.90 1.75 -2.55
C ASN A 186 -2.44 1.35 -2.61
N GLU A 187 -1.56 2.26 -2.22
CA GLU A 187 -0.12 2.13 -2.34
C GLU A 187 0.51 1.91 -0.98
N PHE A 188 1.40 0.94 -0.93
CA PHE A 188 2.11 0.57 0.27
C PHE A 188 3.60 0.52 0.00
N ASP A 189 4.29 1.59 0.36
CA ASP A 189 5.72 1.48 0.67
C ASP A 189 5.90 0.61 1.93
N GLY A 190 7.10 0.15 2.15
CA GLY A 190 7.42 -0.61 3.36
C GLY A 190 7.02 0.17 4.63
N ILE A 191 6.23 -0.46 5.50
CA ILE A 191 5.89 0.12 6.80
C ILE A 191 6.95 -0.32 7.80
N SER A 192 7.77 0.64 8.28
CA SER A 192 8.82 0.36 9.25
C SER A 192 8.31 0.48 10.69
N ILE A 193 8.97 -0.22 11.60
CA ILE A 193 8.69 -0.12 13.04
C ILE A 193 9.00 1.28 13.60
N THR A 194 9.80 2.08 12.89
CA THR A 194 10.12 3.46 13.27
C THR A 194 8.85 4.30 13.38
N ARG A 195 7.84 4.04 12.54
CA ARG A 195 6.55 4.73 12.61
C ARG A 195 5.79 4.46 13.91
N ALA A 196 5.86 3.24 14.43
CA ALA A 196 5.31 2.94 15.76
C ALA A 196 6.06 3.70 16.87
N LYS A 197 7.38 3.84 16.75
CA LYS A 197 8.18 4.67 17.68
C LYS A 197 7.82 6.15 17.59
N ASN A 198 7.61 6.69 16.38
CA ASN A 198 7.16 8.07 16.18
C ASN A 198 5.84 8.34 16.89
N GLN A 199 4.95 7.36 16.88
CA GLN A 199 3.64 7.42 17.53
C GLN A 199 3.68 7.03 19.03
N MET A 200 4.85 6.78 19.58
CA MET A 200 5.08 6.43 21.00
C MET A 200 4.34 5.14 21.42
N LEU A 201 4.08 4.26 20.48
CA LEU A 201 3.43 2.99 20.77
C LEU A 201 4.41 1.98 21.36
N ALA A 202 3.94 1.21 22.35
CA ALA A 202 4.69 0.08 22.86
C ALA A 202 4.91 -0.96 21.76
N ILE A 203 6.15 -1.41 21.59
CA ILE A 203 6.51 -2.37 20.54
C ILE A 203 6.03 -3.75 20.95
N ASN A 204 4.81 -4.08 20.55
CA ASN A 204 4.22 -5.40 20.69
C ASN A 204 3.79 -5.86 19.28
N ILE A 205 4.61 -6.68 18.65
CA ILE A 205 4.42 -7.10 17.25
C ILE A 205 3.04 -7.71 17.00
N PRO A 206 2.51 -8.64 17.82
CA PRO A 206 1.16 -9.15 17.66
C PRO A 206 0.06 -8.08 17.62
N LYS A 207 0.16 -7.05 18.48
CA LYS A 207 -0.80 -5.93 18.51
C LYS A 207 -0.61 -4.92 17.38
N LEU A 208 0.58 -4.87 16.78
CA LEU A 208 0.91 -4.00 15.66
C LEU A 208 0.80 -4.69 14.30
N SER A 209 0.38 -5.96 14.25
CA SER A 209 0.21 -6.74 13.03
C SER A 209 -1.24 -6.72 12.54
N GLY A 210 -1.42 -6.53 11.24
CA GLY A 210 -2.72 -6.63 10.58
C GLY A 210 -3.07 -8.06 10.18
N HIS A 211 -4.25 -8.26 9.61
CA HIS A 211 -4.70 -9.54 9.05
C HIS A 211 -3.73 -10.17 8.03
N CYS A 212 -2.94 -9.36 7.36
CA CYS A 212 -1.93 -9.80 6.41
C CYS A 212 -0.62 -10.26 7.05
N GLY A 213 -0.49 -10.25 8.39
CA GLY A 213 0.74 -10.55 9.11
C GLY A 213 1.81 -9.46 9.05
N LYS A 214 1.62 -8.40 8.27
CA LYS A 214 2.52 -7.23 8.21
C LYS A 214 2.06 -6.15 9.17
N LEU A 215 2.94 -5.18 9.49
CA LEU A 215 2.59 -4.04 10.33
C LEU A 215 1.33 -3.32 9.81
N ILE A 216 0.48 -2.86 10.75
CA ILE A 216 -0.80 -2.22 10.42
C ILE A 216 -0.61 -0.96 9.58
N CYS A 217 -1.54 -0.77 8.65
CA CYS A 217 -1.53 0.36 7.71
C CYS A 217 -1.72 1.72 8.40
N CYS A 218 -2.39 1.74 9.56
CA CYS A 218 -2.61 2.93 10.37
C CYS A 218 -1.30 3.64 10.71
N LEU A 219 -0.23 2.88 10.98
CA LEU A 219 1.09 3.44 11.28
C LEU A 219 1.61 4.35 10.17
N LYS A 220 1.39 3.98 8.92
CA LYS A 220 1.77 4.83 7.77
C LYS A 220 0.80 5.99 7.60
N TYR A 221 -0.49 5.70 7.70
CA TYR A 221 -1.54 6.66 7.41
C TYR A 221 -1.54 7.86 8.36
N GLU A 222 -1.18 7.62 9.63
CA GLU A 222 -1.18 8.63 10.67
C GLU A 222 0.20 9.27 10.92
N ASP A 223 1.30 8.69 10.38
CA ASP A 223 2.68 9.06 10.72
C ASP A 223 2.97 10.55 10.51
N ASP A 224 2.52 11.13 9.40
CA ASP A 224 2.77 12.54 9.06
C ASP A 224 2.13 13.48 10.09
N ILE A 225 0.91 13.16 10.52
CA ILE A 225 0.19 13.94 11.54
C ILE A 225 0.94 13.86 12.87
N TYR A 226 1.41 12.67 13.28
CA TYR A 226 2.18 12.50 14.50
C TYR A 226 3.52 13.23 14.43
N LEU A 227 4.20 13.22 13.29
CA LEU A 227 5.46 13.94 13.10
C LEU A 227 5.26 15.46 13.18
N GLU A 228 4.20 15.99 12.61
CA GLU A 228 3.86 17.42 12.70
C GLU A 228 3.53 17.83 14.13
N GLU A 229 2.65 17.09 14.78
CA GLU A 229 2.27 17.38 16.17
C GLU A 229 3.47 17.25 17.13
N ARG A 230 4.35 16.25 16.87
CA ARG A 230 5.55 16.03 17.66
C ARG A 230 6.49 17.24 17.68
N LYS A 231 6.57 18.02 16.61
CA LYS A 231 7.39 19.24 16.55
C LYS A 231 6.97 20.30 17.57
N LYS A 232 5.72 20.22 18.06
CA LYS A 232 5.17 21.14 19.07
C LYS A 232 5.52 20.76 20.51
N TYR A 233 6.30 19.70 20.70
CA TYR A 233 6.71 19.19 22.01
C TYR A 233 8.22 19.14 22.13
N PRO A 234 8.76 19.23 23.36
CA PRO A 234 10.19 19.11 23.57
C PRO A 234 10.71 17.71 23.21
N PRO A 235 12.02 17.59 22.91
CA PRO A 235 12.62 16.29 22.62
C PRO A 235 12.55 15.35 23.84
N LEU A 236 12.39 14.05 23.61
CA LEU A 236 12.53 13.03 24.66
C LEU A 236 13.95 13.02 25.20
N GLY A 237 14.08 12.74 26.49
CA GLY A 237 15.36 12.76 27.18
C GLY A 237 15.83 14.15 27.55
N SER A 238 15.09 15.22 27.20
CA SER A 238 15.43 16.58 27.62
C SER A 238 15.26 16.73 29.14
N LYS A 239 16.21 17.41 29.76
CA LYS A 239 16.15 17.79 31.15
C LYS A 239 15.37 19.08 31.30
N VAL A 240 14.49 19.12 32.32
CA VAL A 240 13.65 20.27 32.64
C VAL A 240 13.61 20.46 34.14
N PHE A 241 13.52 21.69 34.59
CA PHE A 241 13.32 22.05 35.99
C PHE A 241 11.85 22.39 36.24
N ILE A 242 11.23 21.71 37.20
CA ILE A 242 9.88 21.95 37.69
C ILE A 242 9.97 22.10 39.18
N ASP A 243 9.50 23.22 39.74
CA ASP A 243 9.59 23.55 41.17
C ASP A 243 11.02 23.39 41.73
N LYS A 244 12.03 23.81 40.96
CA LYS A 244 13.48 23.73 41.30
C LYS A 244 14.06 22.30 41.28
N THR A 245 13.28 21.29 40.98
CA THR A 245 13.71 19.87 40.86
C THR A 245 13.95 19.51 39.40
N GLU A 246 15.05 18.82 39.12
CA GLU A 246 15.39 18.35 37.79
C GLU A 246 14.60 17.08 37.46
N TYR A 247 13.95 17.08 36.31
CA TYR A 247 13.22 15.93 35.71
C TYR A 247 13.71 15.69 34.30
N THR A 248 13.54 14.45 33.81
CA THR A 248 13.79 14.08 32.45
C THR A 248 12.46 13.75 31.77
N ILE A 249 12.26 14.24 30.57
CA ILE A 249 11.06 13.93 29.77
C ILE A 249 11.20 12.50 29.22
N THR A 250 10.37 11.58 29.68
CA THR A 250 10.45 10.16 29.29
C THR A 250 9.38 9.73 28.32
N ASN A 251 8.21 10.36 28.34
CA ASN A 251 7.13 10.05 27.42
C ASN A 251 6.28 11.28 27.09
N ILE A 252 5.69 11.28 25.90
CA ILE A 252 4.76 12.32 25.45
C ILE A 252 3.58 11.64 24.79
N ASN A 253 2.39 11.80 25.33
CA ASN A 253 1.17 11.37 24.68
C ASN A 253 0.57 12.55 23.91
N ILE A 254 0.68 12.49 22.59
CA ILE A 254 0.23 13.57 21.69
C ILE A 254 -1.29 13.70 21.69
N ILE A 255 -2.01 12.59 21.81
CA ILE A 255 -3.48 12.56 21.77
C ILE A 255 -4.08 13.18 23.04
N SER A 256 -3.63 12.72 24.22
CA SER A 256 -4.08 13.26 25.51
C SER A 256 -3.37 14.56 25.89
N LYS A 257 -2.38 15.00 25.11
CA LYS A 257 -1.54 16.19 25.36
C LYS A 257 -0.85 16.16 26.74
N VAL A 258 -0.43 14.97 27.17
CA VAL A 258 0.22 14.77 28.47
C VAL A 258 1.69 14.47 28.27
N ILE A 259 2.54 15.14 29.06
CA ILE A 259 3.98 14.94 29.10
C ILE A 259 4.31 14.24 30.42
N LYS A 260 4.98 13.08 30.31
CA LYS A 260 5.52 12.36 31.46
C LYS A 260 6.94 12.82 31.68
N VAL A 261 7.21 13.27 32.90
CA VAL A 261 8.55 13.64 33.40
C VAL A 261 8.87 12.80 34.62
N GLU A 262 10.10 12.36 34.72
CA GLU A 262 10.52 11.53 35.84
C GLU A 262 11.95 11.89 36.31
N ASN A 263 12.20 11.68 37.59
CA ASN A 263 13.50 11.68 38.20
C ASN A 263 13.67 10.40 39.05
N ALA A 264 14.74 10.32 39.84
CA ALA A 264 15.01 9.14 40.67
C ALA A 264 13.97 8.89 41.79
N GLU A 265 13.21 9.91 42.19
CA GLU A 265 12.31 9.86 43.35
C GLU A 265 10.82 9.99 42.97
N ASP A 266 10.51 10.65 41.85
CA ASP A 266 9.13 11.03 41.52
C ASP A 266 8.84 10.97 40.03
N VAL A 267 7.54 10.74 39.70
CA VAL A 267 7.00 10.69 38.33
C VAL A 267 5.80 11.62 38.25
N LYS A 268 5.85 12.62 37.37
CA LYS A 268 4.76 13.56 37.14
C LYS A 268 4.19 13.42 35.73
N PHE A 269 2.87 13.56 35.66
CA PHE A 269 2.13 13.64 34.39
C PHE A 269 1.52 15.04 34.31
N LEU A 270 1.99 15.84 33.36
CA LEU A 270 1.57 17.21 33.21
C LEU A 270 0.83 17.40 31.87
N ALA A 271 -0.29 18.10 31.90
CA ALA A 271 -0.89 18.59 30.67
C ALA A 271 0.09 19.54 29.98
N LYS A 272 0.06 19.59 28.66
CA LYS A 272 0.97 20.45 27.87
C LYS A 272 0.96 21.90 28.34
N GLU A 273 -0.22 22.45 28.61
CA GLU A 273 -0.40 23.82 29.05
C GLU A 273 0.24 24.09 30.42
N ASP A 274 0.14 23.14 31.33
CA ASP A 274 0.74 23.26 32.68
C ASP A 274 2.24 23.03 32.61
N PHE A 275 2.70 22.15 31.78
CA PHE A 275 4.12 21.94 31.51
C PHE A 275 4.77 23.22 30.95
N GLU A 276 4.16 23.90 29.98
CA GLU A 276 4.67 25.14 29.39
C GLU A 276 4.78 26.28 30.44
N LYS A 277 3.88 26.30 31.43
CA LYS A 277 3.92 27.29 32.52
C LYS A 277 5.00 26.99 33.55
N GLN A 278 5.18 25.72 33.92
CA GLN A 278 6.02 25.30 35.07
C GLN A 278 7.45 24.92 34.67
N ALA A 279 7.62 24.37 33.48
CA ALA A 279 8.91 23.85 33.04
C ALA A 279 9.88 24.95 32.63
N ARG A 280 11.11 24.84 33.11
CA ARG A 280 12.24 25.71 32.74
C ARG A 280 13.33 24.82 32.13
N PHE A 281 13.72 25.08 30.90
CA PHE A 281 14.84 24.39 30.28
C PHE A 281 16.15 24.97 30.78
N PRO A 282 17.18 24.15 31.04
CA PRO A 282 18.51 24.63 31.39
C PRO A 282 19.02 25.52 30.24
N LYS A 283 19.49 26.73 30.57
CA LYS A 283 20.15 27.60 29.60
C LYS A 283 21.44 26.92 29.16
N TYR A 284 21.49 26.44 27.92
CA TYR A 284 22.73 25.97 27.31
C TYR A 284 23.69 27.17 27.24
N LYS A 285 24.77 27.12 28.00
CA LYS A 285 25.89 28.03 27.80
C LYS A 285 26.53 27.59 26.48
N ASP A 286 26.38 28.41 25.44
CA ASP A 286 27.16 28.27 24.22
C ASP A 286 28.64 28.23 24.58
N ASN A 287 29.22 27.05 24.61
CA ASN A 287 30.67 26.87 24.63
C ASN A 287 31.21 27.19 23.21
N LYS A 288 31.17 28.48 22.84
CA LYS A 288 32.05 29.01 21.80
C LYS A 288 33.44 29.15 22.41
N ASN A 289 34.20 28.06 22.49
CA ASN A 289 35.66 28.08 22.58
C ASN A 289 36.17 26.65 22.44
N ASN A 290 36.51 26.26 21.23
CA ASN A 290 37.70 25.46 20.93
C ASN A 290 37.72 25.17 19.42
N ASN A 291 38.13 26.16 18.65
CA ASN A 291 38.75 25.96 17.35
C ASN A 291 40.00 26.84 17.29
N ASN A 292 41.08 26.30 17.83
CA ASN A 292 42.41 26.72 17.39
C ASN A 292 43.39 25.55 17.65
N ASN A 293 44.07 25.23 16.59
CA ASN A 293 45.26 24.37 16.44
C ASN A 293 45.05 23.00 15.83
N GLY A 294 45.52 22.93 14.60
CA GLY A 294 45.85 21.67 13.93
C GLY A 294 46.02 21.75 12.44
N LYS A 295 46.69 22.82 11.89
CA LYS A 295 47.37 22.66 10.61
C LYS A 295 48.46 21.62 10.77
N LYS A 296 48.34 20.46 10.15
CA LYS A 296 49.49 19.62 9.74
C LYS A 296 49.40 19.40 8.23
N GLU A 297 50.42 19.91 7.61
CA GLU A 297 50.84 19.66 6.24
C GLU A 297 50.92 18.15 5.99
N VAL A 298 50.38 17.71 4.87
CA VAL A 298 50.71 16.41 4.28
C VAL A 298 51.52 16.70 3.04
N VAL A 299 52.84 16.49 3.18
CA VAL A 299 53.80 16.41 2.11
C VAL A 299 53.61 15.11 1.35
N SER A 300 53.65 15.22 0.04
CA SER A 300 53.74 14.20 -0.98
C SER A 300 54.71 13.05 -0.72
N LYS A 301 54.30 11.84 -0.96
CA LYS A 301 55.05 10.89 -1.80
C LYS A 301 54.05 9.88 -2.39
#